data_fc66b97281ccefc3669eb011080116ef
#
_entry.id   fc66b97281ccefc3669eb011080116ef
#
_cell.length_a   1.000
_cell.length_b   1.000
_cell.length_c   1.000
_cell.angle_alpha   90.00
_cell.angle_beta   90.00
_cell.angle_gamma   90.00
#
_symmetry.space_group_name_H-M   'P 1'
#
loop_
_entity.id
_entity.type
_entity.pdbx_description
1 polymer ?
#
loop_
_entity_poly.entity_id
_entity_poly.type
_entity_poly.pdbx_seq_one_letter_code
_entity_poly.pdbx_strand_id
1 'polypeptide(L)'
;KTGIELEESSGVMAGPEYTESMGGTWYEGSVLSVAIGQESSQFTPIQLASYISTLVNGGTRKSTHLLKEIKSSDYSQIVETYEPEVLSTIEIQDKNLEAVKAGMLALTTDGSVRRYFQDLPVQVGAKTGSAQVSAQTESNAVFVCFAPYDDPEIALAMVVEHGGSGSELGAMAADILSYYFSTKGSMDEIPMENTLIR
;
A
#
# COMPACT_ATOMS: atom_id res chain seq x y z
N LYS A 1 5.60 -1.74 -12.89
CA LYS A 1 4.96 -3.00 -12.51
C LYS A 1 5.55 -3.51 -11.19
N THR A 2 4.78 -4.27 -10.42
CA THR A 2 5.21 -4.82 -9.12
C THR A 2 5.80 -6.22 -9.24
N GLY A 3 5.56 -6.90 -10.35
CA GLY A 3 6.05 -8.26 -10.61
C GLY A 3 5.08 -9.37 -10.20
N ILE A 4 3.86 -9.02 -9.76
CA ILE A 4 2.82 -10.01 -9.44
C ILE A 4 2.47 -10.86 -10.67
N GLU A 5 2.07 -12.12 -10.49
CA GLU A 5 1.77 -13.07 -11.56
C GLU A 5 0.49 -12.75 -12.36
N LEU A 6 -0.19 -11.67 -11.99
CA LEU A 6 -1.38 -11.19 -12.67
C LEU A 6 -1.03 -10.14 -13.73
N GLU A 7 -1.97 -9.87 -14.63
CA GLU A 7 -1.86 -8.76 -15.56
C GLU A 7 -1.86 -7.43 -14.81
N GLU A 8 -0.83 -6.59 -15.04
CA GLU A 8 -0.64 -5.33 -14.36
C GLU A 8 -0.64 -4.14 -15.31
N SER A 9 -1.32 -3.06 -14.90
CA SER A 9 -1.09 -1.72 -15.45
C SER A 9 0.26 -1.19 -14.99
N SER A 10 0.99 -0.53 -15.89
CA SER A 10 2.26 0.12 -15.53
C SER A 10 2.07 1.37 -14.66
N GLY A 11 0.86 1.90 -14.62
CA GLY A 11 0.62 3.21 -14.04
C GLY A 11 1.21 4.34 -14.87
N VAL A 12 1.10 5.55 -14.38
CA VAL A 12 1.66 6.76 -14.97
C VAL A 12 2.29 7.60 -13.87
N MET A 13 3.54 8.02 -14.10
CA MET A 13 4.18 9.06 -13.32
C MET A 13 4.08 10.37 -14.08
N ALA A 14 3.39 11.35 -13.53
CA ALA A 14 3.33 12.69 -14.12
C ALA A 14 4.72 13.32 -14.18
N GLY A 15 5.03 13.92 -15.31
CA GLY A 15 6.31 14.57 -15.55
C GLY A 15 6.40 15.16 -16.95
N PRO A 16 7.49 15.92 -17.22
CA PRO A 16 7.69 16.55 -18.54
C PRO A 16 7.61 15.55 -19.69
N GLU A 17 8.37 14.45 -19.60
CA GLU A 17 8.45 13.44 -20.65
C GLU A 17 7.09 12.82 -20.98
N TYR A 18 6.31 12.47 -19.96
CA TYR A 18 4.96 11.94 -20.17
C TYR A 18 4.04 12.98 -20.80
N THR A 19 4.04 14.20 -20.26
CA THR A 19 3.17 15.29 -20.78
C THR A 19 3.47 15.61 -22.23
N GLU A 20 4.74 15.70 -22.60
CA GLU A 20 5.19 15.96 -23.99
C GLU A 20 4.83 14.78 -24.91
N SER A 21 4.98 13.54 -24.44
CA SER A 21 4.60 12.36 -25.23
C SER A 21 3.11 12.30 -25.56
N MET A 22 2.29 12.91 -24.71
CA MET A 22 0.84 13.06 -24.92
C MET A 22 0.47 14.33 -25.72
N GLY A 23 1.45 15.08 -26.22
CA GLY A 23 1.24 16.33 -26.99
C GLY A 23 0.89 17.54 -26.13
N GLY A 24 1.06 17.44 -24.82
CA GLY A 24 0.85 18.53 -23.86
C GLY A 24 2.09 19.39 -23.64
N THR A 25 1.94 20.43 -22.84
CA THR A 25 3.04 21.32 -22.42
C THR A 25 3.21 21.21 -20.91
N TRP A 26 4.43 20.94 -20.47
CA TRP A 26 4.78 20.95 -19.04
C TRP A 26 5.06 22.39 -18.59
N TYR A 27 4.43 22.79 -17.49
CA TYR A 27 4.61 24.10 -16.89
C TYR A 27 5.29 23.98 -15.53
N GLU A 28 6.02 25.02 -15.11
CA GLU A 28 6.66 25.05 -13.77
C GLU A 28 5.64 24.82 -12.63
N GLY A 29 4.41 25.31 -12.78
CA GLY A 29 3.32 25.11 -11.82
C GLY A 29 2.88 23.65 -11.67
N SER A 30 3.08 22.80 -12.69
CA SER A 30 2.75 21.37 -12.64
C SER A 30 3.57 20.62 -11.58
N VAL A 31 4.78 21.11 -11.25
CA VAL A 31 5.60 20.54 -10.17
C VAL A 31 4.87 20.60 -8.82
N LEU A 32 4.17 21.70 -8.55
CA LEU A 32 3.40 21.86 -7.30
C LEU A 32 2.20 20.90 -7.25
N SER A 33 1.53 20.72 -8.39
CA SER A 33 0.41 19.78 -8.50
C SER A 33 0.87 18.33 -8.31
N VAL A 34 1.99 17.94 -8.91
CA VAL A 34 2.58 16.60 -8.72
C VAL A 34 3.02 16.38 -7.27
N ALA A 35 3.58 17.40 -6.61
CA ALA A 35 4.03 17.30 -5.22
C ALA A 35 2.90 16.97 -4.23
N ILE A 36 1.66 17.30 -4.57
CA ILE A 36 0.47 16.96 -3.79
C ILE A 36 -0.28 15.73 -4.32
N GLY A 37 0.29 15.02 -5.31
CA GLY A 37 -0.28 13.80 -5.90
C GLY A 37 -1.37 14.03 -6.94
N GLN A 38 -1.45 15.24 -7.49
CA GLN A 38 -2.36 15.61 -8.60
C GLN A 38 -1.65 15.47 -9.96
N GLU A 39 -2.15 16.09 -10.98
CA GLU A 39 -1.75 15.97 -12.40
C GLU A 39 -2.17 14.61 -13.00
N SER A 40 -1.40 14.13 -13.96
CA SER A 40 -1.65 12.88 -14.69
C SER A 40 -1.12 11.61 -13.99
N SER A 41 -0.70 11.71 -12.72
CA SER A 41 -0.23 10.53 -11.97
C SER A 41 -1.35 9.51 -11.76
N GLN A 42 -1.10 8.25 -12.12
CA GLN A 42 -2.05 7.14 -11.98
C GLN A 42 -1.32 5.90 -11.46
N PHE A 43 -1.75 5.40 -10.32
CA PHE A 43 -1.14 4.24 -9.68
C PHE A 43 -2.22 3.23 -9.30
N THR A 44 -1.88 1.94 -9.45
CA THR A 44 -2.74 0.87 -8.97
C THR A 44 -2.62 0.72 -7.45
N PRO A 45 -3.65 0.20 -6.75
CA PRO A 45 -3.56 -0.06 -5.30
C PRO A 45 -2.37 -0.93 -4.91
N ILE A 46 -2.02 -1.95 -5.72
CA ILE A 46 -0.85 -2.79 -5.44
C ILE A 46 0.47 -2.02 -5.58
N GLN A 47 0.57 -1.04 -6.48
CA GLN A 47 1.74 -0.17 -6.59
C GLN A 47 1.87 0.72 -5.35
N LEU A 48 0.76 1.25 -4.83
CA LEU A 48 0.76 2.05 -3.59
C LEU A 48 1.17 1.20 -2.38
N ALA A 49 0.66 -0.04 -2.26
CA ALA A 49 1.06 -0.95 -1.20
C ALA A 49 2.56 -1.31 -1.29
N SER A 50 3.06 -1.62 -2.50
CA SER A 50 4.48 -1.88 -2.76
C SER A 50 5.36 -0.65 -2.45
N TYR A 51 4.88 0.56 -2.76
CA TYR A 51 5.58 1.79 -2.41
C TYR A 51 5.70 1.97 -0.89
N ILE A 52 4.61 1.81 -0.14
CA ILE A 52 4.64 1.89 1.33
C ILE A 52 5.54 0.81 1.92
N SER A 53 5.43 -0.44 1.46
CA SER A 53 6.33 -1.51 1.87
C SER A 53 7.80 -1.17 1.63
N THR A 54 8.14 -0.63 0.45
CA THR A 54 9.50 -0.20 0.12
C THR A 54 9.99 0.91 1.03
N LEU A 55 9.13 1.88 1.32
CA LEU A 55 9.47 3.00 2.21
C LEU A 55 9.84 2.50 3.61
N VAL A 56 9.04 1.61 4.20
CA VAL A 56 9.20 1.20 5.60
C VAL A 56 10.18 0.05 5.82
N ASN A 57 10.62 -0.61 4.75
CA ASN A 57 11.64 -1.68 4.83
C ASN A 57 13.08 -1.19 4.51
N GLY A 58 13.33 0.11 4.59
CA GLY A 58 14.64 0.69 4.34
C GLY A 58 14.96 0.92 2.85
N GLY A 59 13.97 1.03 1.99
CA GLY A 59 14.15 1.37 0.57
C GLY A 59 14.33 0.17 -0.37
N THR A 60 14.19 -1.05 0.12
CA THR A 60 14.31 -2.25 -0.72
C THR A 60 12.98 -2.60 -1.37
N ARG A 61 12.87 -2.40 -2.68
CA ARG A 61 11.70 -2.79 -3.45
C ARG A 61 11.81 -4.25 -3.86
N LYS A 62 10.83 -5.03 -3.41
CA LYS A 62 10.70 -6.45 -3.74
C LYS A 62 9.58 -6.68 -4.76
N SER A 63 9.68 -7.75 -5.54
CA SER A 63 8.55 -8.23 -6.36
C SER A 63 7.39 -8.65 -5.46
N THR A 64 6.17 -8.39 -5.90
CA THR A 64 4.98 -8.95 -5.27
C THR A 64 4.67 -10.29 -5.90
N HIS A 65 4.19 -11.25 -5.12
CA HIS A 65 3.80 -12.57 -5.60
C HIS A 65 2.62 -13.13 -4.80
N LEU A 66 1.85 -14.01 -5.42
CA LEU A 66 0.70 -14.69 -4.81
C LEU A 66 1.08 -16.10 -4.36
N LEU A 67 1.99 -16.75 -5.09
CA LEU A 67 2.43 -18.09 -4.79
C LEU A 67 3.51 -18.06 -3.71
N LYS A 68 3.21 -18.64 -2.54
CA LYS A 68 4.15 -18.75 -1.42
C LYS A 68 4.94 -20.04 -1.48
N GLU A 69 4.23 -21.17 -1.64
CA GLU A 69 4.84 -22.50 -1.61
C GLU A 69 3.99 -23.54 -2.37
N ILE A 70 4.63 -24.57 -2.87
CA ILE A 70 3.99 -25.77 -3.41
C ILE A 70 4.25 -26.91 -2.43
N LYS A 71 3.18 -27.60 -2.03
CA LYS A 71 3.26 -28.79 -1.16
C LYS A 71 2.98 -30.07 -1.92
N SER A 72 3.47 -31.20 -1.38
CA SER A 72 3.08 -32.53 -1.84
C SER A 72 1.57 -32.73 -1.67
N SER A 73 0.99 -33.70 -2.41
CA SER A 73 -0.45 -33.98 -2.40
C SER A 73 -1.01 -34.36 -1.02
N ASP A 74 -0.14 -34.89 -0.14
CA ASP A 74 -0.47 -35.27 1.24
C ASP A 74 -0.07 -34.16 2.26
N TYR A 75 0.37 -33.00 1.79
CA TYR A 75 0.85 -31.86 2.59
C TYR A 75 2.03 -32.15 3.52
N SER A 76 2.68 -33.29 3.39
CA SER A 76 3.77 -33.71 4.28
C SER A 76 5.09 -33.02 3.99
N GLN A 77 5.28 -32.51 2.75
CA GLN A 77 6.53 -31.91 2.30
C GLN A 77 6.26 -30.61 1.50
N ILE A 78 7.13 -29.61 1.72
CA ILE A 78 7.23 -28.45 0.84
C ILE A 78 8.10 -28.87 -0.36
N VAL A 79 7.52 -28.81 -1.55
CA VAL A 79 8.17 -29.14 -2.81
C VAL A 79 8.99 -27.96 -3.32
N GLU A 80 8.43 -26.75 -3.20
CA GLU A 80 9.03 -25.52 -3.69
C GLU A 80 8.56 -24.34 -2.84
N THR A 81 9.45 -23.39 -2.57
CA THR A 81 9.15 -22.13 -1.89
C THR A 81 9.51 -20.97 -2.80
N TYR A 82 8.63 -19.98 -2.88
CA TYR A 82 8.84 -18.79 -3.69
C TYR A 82 9.21 -17.62 -2.78
N GLU A 83 10.34 -17.00 -3.07
CA GLU A 83 10.84 -15.83 -2.36
C GLU A 83 10.79 -14.60 -3.28
N PRO A 84 10.39 -13.42 -2.74
CA PRO A 84 10.31 -12.21 -3.55
C PRO A 84 11.71 -11.73 -3.99
N GLU A 85 11.85 -11.43 -5.27
CA GLU A 85 13.08 -10.88 -5.82
C GLU A 85 13.27 -9.41 -5.45
N VAL A 86 14.51 -8.98 -5.22
CA VAL A 86 14.84 -7.57 -5.06
C VAL A 86 14.86 -6.91 -6.44
N LEU A 87 13.89 -6.04 -6.72
CA LEU A 87 13.78 -5.33 -7.99
C LEU A 87 14.65 -4.08 -8.04
N SER A 88 14.79 -3.38 -6.92
CA SER A 88 15.62 -2.18 -6.79
C SER A 88 15.83 -1.82 -5.33
N THR A 89 16.85 -1.01 -5.06
CA THR A 89 17.09 -0.41 -3.74
C THR A 89 17.22 1.10 -3.89
N ILE A 90 16.58 1.84 -3.01
CA ILE A 90 16.59 3.30 -2.95
C ILE A 90 17.33 3.70 -1.68
N GLU A 91 18.38 4.49 -1.81
CA GLU A 91 19.06 5.07 -0.65
C GLU A 91 18.19 6.18 -0.04
N ILE A 92 17.67 5.93 1.15
CA ILE A 92 16.88 6.87 1.92
C ILE A 92 17.72 7.29 3.14
N GLN A 93 17.91 8.59 3.33
CA GLN A 93 18.57 9.07 4.55
C GLN A 93 17.65 8.83 5.76
N ASP A 94 18.16 8.19 6.80
CA ASP A 94 17.39 7.80 7.99
C ASP A 94 16.57 8.97 8.57
N LYS A 95 17.17 10.15 8.68
CA LYS A 95 16.48 11.35 9.18
C LYS A 95 15.24 11.74 8.36
N ASN A 96 15.27 11.49 7.04
CA ASN A 96 14.16 11.82 6.15
C ASN A 96 13.08 10.73 6.26
N LEU A 97 13.47 9.47 6.33
CA LEU A 97 12.58 8.36 6.55
C LEU A 97 11.83 8.50 7.88
N GLU A 98 12.56 8.77 8.95
CA GLU A 98 11.96 8.96 10.29
C GLU A 98 11.01 10.16 10.33
N ALA A 99 11.35 11.28 9.65
CA ALA A 99 10.45 12.42 9.56
C ALA A 99 9.14 12.09 8.83
N VAL A 100 9.22 11.33 7.73
CA VAL A 100 8.02 10.87 6.99
C VAL A 100 7.20 9.91 7.83
N LYS A 101 7.82 8.90 8.44
CA LYS A 101 7.15 7.94 9.32
C LYS A 101 6.47 8.64 10.50
N ALA A 102 7.16 9.60 11.15
CA ALA A 102 6.59 10.37 12.25
C ALA A 102 5.35 11.17 11.82
N GLY A 103 5.37 11.78 10.63
CA GLY A 103 4.21 12.44 10.05
C GLY A 103 3.05 11.47 9.78
N MET A 104 3.35 10.26 9.33
CA MET A 104 2.36 9.20 9.12
C MET A 104 1.75 8.70 10.45
N LEU A 105 2.57 8.58 11.49
CA LEU A 105 2.10 8.23 12.84
C LEU A 105 1.18 9.33 13.40
N ALA A 106 1.59 10.60 13.29
CA ALA A 106 0.80 11.73 13.78
C ALA A 106 -0.62 11.76 13.19
N LEU A 107 -0.84 11.28 11.97
CA LEU A 107 -2.18 11.20 11.38
C LEU A 107 -3.12 10.28 12.17
N THR A 108 -2.61 9.18 12.72
CA THR A 108 -3.38 8.18 13.45
C THR A 108 -3.43 8.43 14.96
N THR A 109 -2.48 9.17 15.52
CA THR A 109 -2.42 9.49 16.95
C THR A 109 -3.07 10.84 17.29
N ASP A 110 -2.92 11.85 16.44
CA ASP A 110 -3.35 13.22 16.70
C ASP A 110 -4.20 13.81 15.57
N GLY A 111 -4.17 13.18 14.38
CA GLY A 111 -4.81 13.66 13.17
C GLY A 111 -6.28 13.26 13.01
N SER A 112 -6.82 13.51 11.83
CA SER A 112 -8.23 13.37 11.50
C SER A 112 -8.81 11.96 11.62
N VAL A 113 -7.95 10.94 11.56
CA VAL A 113 -8.38 9.53 11.63
C VAL A 113 -8.12 8.86 12.99
N ARG A 114 -7.58 9.61 13.97
CA ARG A 114 -7.23 9.11 15.32
C ARG A 114 -8.30 8.21 15.92
N ARG A 115 -9.57 8.62 15.83
CA ARG A 115 -10.70 7.92 16.44
C ARG A 115 -10.84 6.46 16.01
N TYR A 116 -10.30 6.08 14.85
CA TYR A 116 -10.39 4.73 14.32
C TYR A 116 -9.26 3.81 14.80
N PHE A 117 -8.11 4.39 15.22
CA PHE A 117 -6.88 3.64 15.50
C PHE A 117 -6.53 3.54 16.99
N GLN A 118 -7.22 4.29 17.85
CA GLN A 118 -6.90 4.36 19.27
C GLN A 118 -7.05 3.04 20.05
N ASP A 119 -7.90 2.14 19.58
CA ASP A 119 -8.20 0.85 20.23
C ASP A 119 -7.41 -0.33 19.58
N LEU A 120 -6.57 -0.06 18.59
CA LEU A 120 -5.72 -1.10 18.00
C LEU A 120 -4.57 -1.47 18.94
N PRO A 121 -4.14 -2.76 18.95
CA PRO A 121 -3.05 -3.24 19.81
C PRO A 121 -1.67 -2.74 19.37
N VAL A 122 -1.58 -2.11 18.21
CA VAL A 122 -0.32 -1.63 17.60
C VAL A 122 -0.48 -0.21 17.09
N GLN A 123 0.61 0.55 17.05
CA GLN A 123 0.64 1.85 16.39
C GLN A 123 0.69 1.69 14.87
N VAL A 124 0.07 2.61 14.17
CA VAL A 124 -0.10 2.58 12.70
C VAL A 124 0.42 3.88 12.10
N GLY A 125 1.24 3.80 11.07
CA GLY A 125 1.57 4.94 10.23
C GLY A 125 0.62 4.99 9.04
N ALA A 126 -0.01 6.13 8.75
CA ALA A 126 -0.98 6.25 7.66
C ALA A 126 -0.88 7.57 6.88
N LYS A 127 -1.46 7.57 5.66
CA LYS A 127 -1.65 8.77 4.85
C LYS A 127 -2.98 8.69 4.10
N THR A 128 -3.75 9.76 4.20
CA THR A 128 -5.00 9.95 3.43
C THR A 128 -4.73 10.66 2.13
N GLY A 129 -5.53 10.38 1.11
CA GLY A 129 -5.56 11.11 -0.15
C GLY A 129 -7.00 11.31 -0.63
N SER A 130 -7.24 12.41 -1.33
CA SER A 130 -8.49 12.65 -2.07
C SER A 130 -8.09 13.11 -3.46
N ALA A 131 -8.15 12.20 -4.43
CA ALA A 131 -7.70 12.43 -5.79
C ALA A 131 -8.88 12.93 -6.63
N GLN A 132 -8.85 14.20 -7.01
CA GLN A 132 -9.87 14.77 -7.87
C GLN A 132 -9.64 14.37 -9.33
N VAL A 133 -10.58 13.63 -9.90
CA VAL A 133 -10.52 13.18 -11.29
C VAL A 133 -11.26 14.14 -12.20
N SER A 134 -12.34 14.73 -11.74
CA SER A 134 -13.21 15.64 -12.50
C SER A 134 -13.85 16.67 -11.57
N ALA A 135 -14.22 17.82 -12.11
CA ALA A 135 -14.98 18.84 -11.36
C ALA A 135 -16.44 18.46 -11.15
N GLN A 136 -16.94 17.43 -11.83
CA GLN A 136 -18.33 16.99 -11.81
C GLN A 136 -18.59 15.77 -10.95
N THR A 137 -17.54 15.13 -10.44
CA THR A 137 -17.63 13.91 -9.62
C THR A 137 -16.92 14.10 -8.29
N GLU A 138 -17.35 13.35 -7.29
CA GLU A 138 -16.61 13.23 -6.03
C GLU A 138 -15.18 12.71 -6.29
N SER A 139 -14.26 13.12 -5.45
CA SER A 139 -12.88 12.65 -5.50
C SER A 139 -12.78 11.15 -5.22
N ASN A 140 -11.77 10.49 -5.77
CA ASN A 140 -11.42 9.16 -5.35
C ASN A 140 -10.80 9.21 -3.96
N ALA A 141 -11.35 8.45 -3.02
CA ALA A 141 -10.79 8.30 -1.68
C ALA A 141 -9.60 7.33 -1.73
N VAL A 142 -8.47 7.74 -1.19
CA VAL A 142 -7.23 6.95 -1.13
C VAL A 142 -6.74 6.89 0.30
N PHE A 143 -6.35 5.71 0.74
CA PHE A 143 -5.76 5.52 2.06
C PHE A 143 -4.63 4.49 1.97
N VAL A 144 -3.50 4.81 2.57
CA VAL A 144 -2.38 3.88 2.71
C VAL A 144 -1.93 3.86 4.15
N CYS A 145 -1.52 2.69 4.64
CA CYS A 145 -0.96 2.56 5.98
C CYS A 145 0.00 1.37 6.07
N PHE A 146 0.73 1.35 7.16
CA PHE A 146 1.58 0.22 7.56
C PHE A 146 1.49 0.00 9.07
N ALA A 147 1.69 -1.22 9.50
CA ALA A 147 1.66 -1.60 10.91
C ALA A 147 2.50 -2.89 11.16
N PRO A 148 3.02 -3.09 12.40
CA PRO A 148 3.20 -2.09 13.45
C PRO A 148 4.12 -0.95 13.03
N TYR A 149 4.08 0.19 13.73
CA TYR A 149 4.90 1.36 13.38
C TYR A 149 6.40 1.09 13.53
N ASP A 150 6.79 0.42 14.63
CA ASP A 150 8.20 0.19 14.96
C ASP A 150 8.82 -0.94 14.11
N ASP A 151 8.05 -2.01 13.87
CA ASP A 151 8.49 -3.18 13.08
C ASP A 151 7.39 -3.55 12.07
N PRO A 152 7.33 -2.91 10.90
CA PRO A 152 6.25 -3.08 9.93
C PRO A 152 6.17 -4.49 9.36
N GLU A 153 4.99 -5.10 9.49
CA GLU A 153 4.68 -6.44 8.98
C GLU A 153 3.67 -6.41 7.82
N ILE A 154 2.83 -5.38 7.78
CA ILE A 154 1.79 -5.24 6.76
C ILE A 154 1.77 -3.81 6.22
N ALA A 155 1.67 -3.69 4.90
CA ALA A 155 1.34 -2.46 4.20
C ALA A 155 -0.01 -2.64 3.50
N LEU A 156 -0.89 -1.64 3.65
CA LEU A 156 -2.24 -1.64 3.11
C LEU A 156 -2.44 -0.42 2.23
N ALA A 157 -3.06 -0.61 1.08
CA ALA A 157 -3.53 0.47 0.21
C ALA A 157 -4.98 0.24 -0.18
N MET A 158 -5.79 1.27 -0.06
CA MET A 158 -7.22 1.25 -0.40
C MET A 158 -7.56 2.43 -1.30
N VAL A 159 -8.37 2.16 -2.30
CA VAL A 159 -8.92 3.16 -3.20
C VAL A 159 -10.41 2.91 -3.37
N VAL A 160 -11.22 3.95 -3.21
CA VAL A 160 -12.66 3.91 -3.51
C VAL A 160 -12.96 5.03 -4.51
N GLU A 161 -13.35 4.63 -5.71
CA GLU A 161 -13.74 5.58 -6.76
C GLU A 161 -14.97 6.35 -6.30
N HIS A 162 -14.91 7.67 -6.49
CA HIS A 162 -15.95 8.61 -6.06
C HIS A 162 -16.29 8.52 -4.56
N GLY A 163 -15.35 8.04 -3.75
CA GLY A 163 -15.51 7.85 -2.31
C GLY A 163 -15.33 9.12 -1.48
N GLY A 164 -15.06 10.26 -2.11
CA GLY A 164 -14.92 11.56 -1.47
C GLY A 164 -13.61 11.70 -0.68
N SER A 165 -13.66 11.60 0.63
CA SER A 165 -12.50 11.79 1.51
C SER A 165 -11.80 10.49 1.86
N GLY A 166 -10.48 10.44 1.65
CA GLY A 166 -9.66 9.32 2.10
C GLY A 166 -9.68 9.10 3.62
N SER A 167 -10.08 10.09 4.42
CA SER A 167 -10.21 9.92 5.87
C SER A 167 -11.30 8.92 6.27
N GLU A 168 -12.34 8.75 5.46
CA GLU A 168 -13.43 7.82 5.73
C GLU A 168 -12.96 6.35 5.62
N LEU A 169 -11.91 6.09 4.87
CA LEU A 169 -11.31 4.75 4.76
C LEU A 169 -10.54 4.33 6.02
N GLY A 170 -10.30 5.26 6.96
CA GLY A 170 -9.63 4.96 8.23
C GLY A 170 -10.34 3.91 9.06
N ALA A 171 -11.68 3.90 9.07
CA ALA A 171 -12.47 2.88 9.77
C ALA A 171 -12.23 1.49 9.18
N MET A 172 -12.33 1.36 7.84
CA MET A 172 -12.08 0.09 7.14
C MET A 172 -10.64 -0.40 7.34
N ALA A 173 -9.66 0.51 7.31
CA ALA A 173 -8.26 0.15 7.58
C ALA A 173 -8.08 -0.39 9.00
N ALA A 174 -8.70 0.25 10.00
CA ALA A 174 -8.64 -0.20 11.39
C ALA A 174 -9.28 -1.60 11.57
N ASP A 175 -10.42 -1.86 10.93
CA ASP A 175 -11.07 -3.18 10.96
C ASP A 175 -10.19 -4.27 10.34
N ILE A 176 -9.58 -3.99 9.18
CA ILE A 176 -8.66 -4.94 8.52
C ILE A 176 -7.44 -5.23 9.40
N LEU A 177 -6.81 -4.21 9.98
CA LEU A 177 -5.66 -4.38 10.85
C LEU A 177 -6.03 -5.09 12.15
N SER A 178 -7.17 -4.78 12.75
CA SER A 178 -7.69 -5.47 13.93
C SER A 178 -7.87 -6.96 13.65
N TYR A 179 -8.48 -7.31 12.52
CA TYR A 179 -8.61 -8.71 12.10
C TYR A 179 -7.25 -9.37 11.89
N TYR A 180 -6.34 -8.74 11.15
CA TYR A 180 -5.01 -9.27 10.88
C TYR A 180 -4.26 -9.62 12.18
N PHE A 181 -4.17 -8.66 13.12
CA PHE A 181 -3.43 -8.89 14.37
C PHE A 181 -4.14 -9.82 15.36
N SER A 182 -5.48 -9.93 15.29
CA SER A 182 -6.23 -10.88 16.12
C SER A 182 -6.14 -12.32 15.64
N THR A 183 -5.95 -12.53 14.32
CA THR A 183 -5.94 -13.87 13.71
C THR A 183 -4.54 -14.40 13.43
N LYS A 184 -3.51 -13.56 13.52
CA LYS A 184 -2.13 -13.91 13.18
C LYS A 184 -1.63 -15.20 13.84
N GLY A 185 -1.96 -15.44 15.10
CA GLY A 185 -1.57 -16.67 15.82
C GLY A 185 -2.42 -17.90 15.49
N SER A 186 -3.61 -17.72 14.94
CA SER A 186 -4.53 -18.82 14.61
C SER A 186 -4.44 -19.29 13.15
N MET A 187 -3.87 -18.48 12.27
CA MET A 187 -3.72 -18.85 10.84
C MET A 187 -2.66 -19.95 10.63
N ASP A 188 -1.69 -20.07 11.53
CA ASP A 188 -0.69 -21.15 11.48
C ASP A 188 -1.24 -22.51 11.96
N GLU A 189 -2.42 -22.52 12.58
CA GLU A 189 -3.05 -23.72 13.16
C GLU A 189 -4.27 -24.24 12.38
N ILE A 190 -4.63 -23.63 11.23
CA ILE A 190 -5.76 -24.15 10.45
C ILE A 190 -5.35 -25.48 9.83
N PRO A 191 -5.88 -26.63 10.30
CA PRO A 191 -5.67 -27.90 9.63
C PRO A 191 -6.28 -27.78 8.25
N MET A 192 -5.49 -27.83 7.19
CA MET A 192 -6.00 -27.90 5.83
C MET A 192 -6.60 -29.27 5.60
N GLU A 193 -7.77 -29.53 6.15
CA GLU A 193 -8.58 -30.66 5.73
C GLU A 193 -9.05 -30.40 4.30
N ASN A 194 -8.54 -31.22 3.39
CA ASN A 194 -8.90 -31.16 1.97
C ASN A 194 -10.32 -31.74 1.79
N THR A 195 -11.34 -30.94 2.14
CA THR A 195 -12.76 -31.31 2.04
C THR A 195 -13.37 -31.07 0.65
N LEU A 196 -12.59 -30.61 -0.34
CA LEU A 196 -13.08 -30.27 -1.67
C LEU A 196 -13.04 -31.43 -2.70
N ILE A 197 -12.55 -32.61 -2.31
CA ILE A 197 -12.54 -33.77 -3.20
C ILE A 197 -13.27 -34.94 -2.51
N ARG A 198 -14.56 -35.00 -2.68
CA ARG A 198 -15.35 -36.22 -2.68
C ARG A 198 -16.19 -36.32 -3.96
#